data_0c1f643c01d7db425271418c8354a65f
#
_entry.id   0c1f643c01d7db425271418c8354a65f
#
_cell.length_a   1.000
_cell.length_b   1.000
_cell.length_c   1.000
_cell.angle_alpha   90.00
_cell.angle_beta   90.00
_cell.angle_gamma   90.00
#
_symmetry.space_group_name_H-M   'P 1'
#
loop_
_entity.id
_entity.type
_entity.pdbx_description
1 polymer ?
#
loop_
_entity_poly.entity_id
_entity_poly.type
_entity_poly.pdbx_seq_one_letter_code
_entity_poly.pdbx_strand_id
1 'polypeptide(L)'
;MFATHRSAALGLALIATLGAGACAPVHSGSTYSRAQAGQEQRVSKGTILAMRDVKVAGTDTGAGTIGGGVIGGAAGSTLGQGSRANLAGAAAGAVLGAVLGTMAEGRLTEANAIEFTVREDSGATIAVVQANDQGLKEGERVAILRGNQVRIVRDAAPAEGGGTPTPKTS
;
A
#
# COMPACT_ATOMS: atom_id res chain seq x y z
N MET A 1 4.29 44.54 -11.63
CA MET A 1 3.13 43.63 -11.44
C MET A 1 3.40 42.17 -11.87
N PHE A 2 4.55 41.85 -12.44
CA PHE A 2 4.90 40.48 -12.95
C PHE A 2 5.66 39.60 -11.96
N ALA A 3 6.13 40.13 -10.81
CA ALA A 3 6.92 39.33 -9.85
C ALA A 3 6.08 38.44 -8.92
N THR A 4 4.84 38.82 -8.61
CA THR A 4 3.95 38.11 -7.69
C THR A 4 3.42 36.78 -8.27
N HIS A 5 3.19 36.71 -9.59
CA HIS A 5 2.72 35.48 -10.24
C HIS A 5 3.78 34.37 -10.31
N ARG A 6 5.06 34.74 -10.39
CA ARG A 6 6.17 33.78 -10.45
C ARG A 6 6.37 33.07 -9.10
N SER A 7 6.19 33.79 -8.00
CA SER A 7 6.29 33.18 -6.63
C SER A 7 5.12 32.26 -6.31
N ALA A 8 3.91 32.59 -6.75
CA ALA A 8 2.74 31.74 -6.57
C ALA A 8 2.83 30.46 -7.40
N ALA A 9 3.34 30.55 -8.63
CA ALA A 9 3.56 29.37 -9.49
C ALA A 9 4.64 28.43 -8.95
N LEU A 10 5.73 28.96 -8.36
CA LEU A 10 6.76 28.16 -7.72
C LEU A 10 6.24 27.43 -6.47
N GLY A 11 5.41 28.10 -5.66
CA GLY A 11 4.77 27.47 -4.48
C GLY A 11 3.83 26.33 -4.85
N LEU A 12 3.03 26.50 -5.90
CA LEU A 12 2.11 25.48 -6.39
C LEU A 12 2.85 24.26 -6.97
N ALA A 13 3.94 24.49 -7.70
CA ALA A 13 4.79 23.45 -8.25
C ALA A 13 5.50 22.63 -7.16
N LEU A 14 5.92 23.26 -6.06
CA LEU A 14 6.58 22.59 -4.95
C LEU A 14 5.60 21.69 -4.16
N ILE A 15 4.35 22.10 -4.02
CA ILE A 15 3.30 21.30 -3.36
C ILE A 15 2.92 20.09 -4.22
N ALA A 16 2.87 20.24 -5.54
CA ALA A 16 2.57 19.13 -6.46
C ALA A 16 3.65 18.03 -6.46
N THR A 17 4.90 18.36 -6.22
CA THR A 17 6.01 17.38 -6.18
C THR A 17 6.09 16.59 -4.88
N LEU A 18 5.57 17.10 -3.76
CA LEU A 18 5.52 16.37 -2.49
C LEU A 18 4.40 15.32 -2.43
N GLY A 19 3.38 15.43 -3.27
CA GLY A 19 2.24 14.49 -3.29
C GLY A 19 2.46 13.17 -4.04
N ALA A 20 3.57 13.00 -4.76
CA ALA A 20 3.78 11.86 -5.66
C ALA A 20 4.26 10.55 -4.97
N GLY A 21 4.43 10.54 -3.64
CA GLY A 21 5.04 9.42 -2.91
C GLY A 21 4.11 8.47 -2.16
N ALA A 22 2.80 8.65 -2.20
CA ALA A 22 1.86 7.98 -1.28
C ALA A 22 1.14 6.76 -1.85
N CYS A 23 1.74 6.02 -2.78
CA CYS A 23 1.23 4.69 -3.12
C CYS A 23 1.76 3.67 -2.11
N ALA A 24 1.01 3.40 -1.04
CA ALA A 24 1.29 2.26 -0.18
C ALA A 24 0.90 0.98 -0.94
N PRO A 25 1.85 0.11 -1.28
CA PRO A 25 1.52 -1.13 -1.97
C PRO A 25 0.77 -2.06 -1.01
N VAL A 26 -0.26 -2.72 -1.52
CA VAL A 26 -0.84 -3.91 -0.88
C VAL A 26 0.30 -4.90 -0.61
N HIS A 27 0.23 -5.60 0.50
CA HIS A 27 1.19 -6.64 0.86
C HIS A 27 1.41 -7.59 -0.33
N SER A 28 2.62 -7.57 -0.86
CA SER A 28 3.06 -8.39 -1.98
C SER A 28 3.71 -9.66 -1.43
N GLY A 29 3.54 -10.79 -2.12
CA GLY A 29 4.21 -12.04 -1.80
C GLY A 29 5.73 -11.93 -1.93
N SER A 30 6.24 -11.04 -2.77
CA SER A 30 7.66 -10.93 -3.14
C SER A 30 8.41 -9.78 -2.46
N THR A 31 7.70 -8.82 -1.82
CA THR A 31 8.34 -7.65 -1.21
C THR A 31 8.44 -7.77 0.31
N TYR A 32 9.65 -7.57 0.84
CA TYR A 32 9.93 -7.55 2.28
C TYR A 32 10.16 -6.14 2.77
N SER A 33 9.55 -5.79 3.90
CA SER A 33 9.91 -4.56 4.61
C SER A 33 11.26 -4.73 5.32
N ARG A 34 11.96 -3.63 5.61
CA ARG A 34 13.22 -3.69 6.38
C ARG A 34 13.05 -4.35 7.75
N ALA A 35 11.89 -4.20 8.37
CA ALA A 35 11.59 -4.81 9.67
C ALA A 35 11.40 -6.34 9.59
N GLN A 36 11.13 -6.88 8.42
CA GLN A 36 10.96 -8.32 8.17
C GLN A 36 12.26 -8.99 7.72
N ALA A 37 13.24 -8.21 7.26
CA ALA A 37 14.52 -8.73 6.83
C ALA A 37 15.30 -9.29 8.05
N GLY A 38 15.87 -10.49 7.91
CA GLY A 38 16.62 -11.14 8.97
C GLY A 38 15.78 -11.83 10.06
N GLN A 39 14.44 -11.88 9.92
CA GLN A 39 13.58 -12.62 10.83
C GLN A 39 13.31 -14.03 10.30
N GLU A 40 13.36 -15.01 11.19
CA GLU A 40 12.97 -16.39 10.89
C GLU A 40 11.46 -16.44 10.61
N GLN A 41 11.09 -17.13 9.56
CA GLN A 41 9.70 -17.38 9.19
C GLN A 41 9.45 -18.89 9.13
N ARG A 42 8.32 -19.32 9.68
CA ARG A 42 7.88 -20.70 9.52
C ARG A 42 7.28 -20.89 8.13
N VAL A 43 7.70 -21.94 7.47
CA VAL A 43 7.21 -22.29 6.13
C VAL A 43 6.40 -23.57 6.23
N SER A 44 5.17 -23.54 5.75
CA SER A 44 4.36 -24.72 5.46
C SER A 44 4.01 -24.73 3.97
N LYS A 45 3.61 -25.87 3.45
CA LYS A 45 3.22 -26.02 2.05
C LYS A 45 1.73 -26.29 1.93
N GLY A 46 1.16 -25.96 0.77
CA GLY A 46 -0.25 -26.17 0.51
C GLY A 46 -0.59 -26.02 -0.97
N THR A 47 -1.88 -26.13 -1.26
CA THR A 47 -2.44 -25.99 -2.61
C THR A 47 -3.54 -24.93 -2.58
N ILE A 48 -3.55 -24.04 -3.55
CA ILE A 48 -4.62 -23.04 -3.72
C ILE A 48 -5.89 -23.76 -4.16
N LEU A 49 -6.96 -23.63 -3.37
CA LEU A 49 -8.27 -24.21 -3.67
C LEU A 49 -9.13 -23.26 -4.47
N ALA A 50 -9.10 -21.98 -4.14
CA ALA A 50 -9.92 -20.95 -4.75
C ALA A 50 -9.25 -19.59 -4.65
N MET A 51 -9.63 -18.69 -5.56
CA MET A 51 -9.18 -17.31 -5.60
C MET A 51 -10.39 -16.40 -5.77
N ARG A 52 -10.39 -15.27 -5.06
CA ARG A 52 -11.45 -14.27 -5.13
C ARG A 52 -10.87 -12.87 -5.13
N ASP A 53 -11.34 -12.02 -6.06
CA ASP A 53 -11.02 -10.60 -6.05
C ASP A 53 -11.64 -9.93 -4.84
N VAL A 54 -10.85 -9.18 -4.10
CA VAL A 54 -11.29 -8.42 -2.94
C VAL A 54 -10.68 -7.03 -2.97
N LYS A 55 -11.36 -6.09 -2.31
CA LYS A 55 -10.84 -4.74 -2.11
C LYS A 55 -10.32 -4.62 -0.69
N VAL A 56 -9.10 -4.13 -0.56
CA VAL A 56 -8.54 -3.74 0.74
C VAL A 56 -8.86 -2.27 0.93
N ALA A 57 -9.59 -1.96 2.00
CA ALA A 57 -9.95 -0.58 2.32
C ALA A 57 -8.69 0.28 2.47
N GLY A 58 -8.78 1.51 2.05
CA GLY A 58 -7.70 2.48 2.20
C GLY A 58 -7.42 2.78 3.67
N THR A 59 -6.26 3.31 3.92
CA THR A 59 -5.83 3.75 5.24
C THR A 59 -6.33 5.17 5.52
N ASP A 60 -6.65 5.44 6.78
CA ASP A 60 -6.91 6.78 7.31
C ASP A 60 -5.79 7.11 8.31
N THR A 61 -4.72 7.67 7.81
CA THR A 61 -3.57 8.07 8.64
C THR A 61 -3.72 9.50 9.17
N GLY A 62 -4.75 10.22 8.73
CA GLY A 62 -4.95 11.63 9.02
C GLY A 62 -4.12 12.56 8.12
N ALA A 63 -3.30 12.03 7.24
CA ALA A 63 -2.50 12.84 6.32
C ALA A 63 -3.38 13.64 5.37
N GLY A 64 -4.46 13.02 4.87
CA GLY A 64 -5.47 13.68 4.05
C GLY A 64 -6.21 14.78 4.82
N THR A 65 -6.56 14.53 6.09
CA THR A 65 -7.20 15.51 6.97
C THR A 65 -6.33 16.74 7.18
N ILE A 66 -5.07 16.53 7.55
CA ILE A 66 -4.10 17.62 7.81
C ILE A 66 -3.79 18.37 6.52
N GLY A 67 -3.43 17.65 5.45
CA GLY A 67 -3.10 18.24 4.17
C GLY A 67 -4.26 18.99 3.56
N GLY A 68 -5.45 18.39 3.54
CA GLY A 68 -6.67 19.00 3.07
C GLY A 68 -7.07 20.23 3.89
N GLY A 69 -6.94 20.17 5.22
CA GLY A 69 -7.19 21.29 6.10
C GLY A 69 -6.26 22.49 5.85
N VAL A 70 -4.98 22.26 5.68
CA VAL A 70 -3.98 23.31 5.38
C VAL A 70 -4.28 23.95 4.01
N ILE A 71 -4.46 23.13 2.98
CA ILE A 71 -4.75 23.63 1.63
C ILE A 71 -6.09 24.37 1.59
N GLY A 72 -7.13 23.78 2.19
CA GLY A 72 -8.46 24.38 2.27
C GLY A 72 -8.49 25.69 3.06
N GLY A 73 -7.76 25.74 4.18
CA GLY A 73 -7.60 26.97 4.98
C GLY A 73 -6.88 28.06 4.23
N ALA A 74 -5.80 27.73 3.54
CA ALA A 74 -5.07 28.69 2.70
C ALA A 74 -5.95 29.23 1.56
N ALA A 75 -6.63 28.35 0.83
CA ALA A 75 -7.56 28.74 -0.22
C ALA A 75 -8.73 29.57 0.30
N GLY A 76 -9.34 29.13 1.42
CA GLY A 76 -10.46 29.83 2.05
C GLY A 76 -10.11 31.24 2.52
N SER A 77 -8.87 31.46 2.98
CA SER A 77 -8.39 32.79 3.42
C SER A 77 -8.36 33.83 2.31
N THR A 78 -8.37 33.41 1.05
CA THR A 78 -8.35 34.32 -0.12
C THR A 78 -9.76 34.75 -0.55
N LEU A 79 -10.81 34.11 -0.03
CA LEU A 79 -12.20 34.36 -0.47
C LEU A 79 -12.88 35.55 0.22
N GLY A 80 -12.25 36.14 1.24
CA GLY A 80 -12.80 37.24 2.02
C GLY A 80 -12.21 38.60 1.67
N GLN A 81 -12.95 39.66 1.96
CA GLN A 81 -12.42 41.05 1.94
C GLN A 81 -12.29 41.57 3.38
N GLY A 82 -11.05 41.71 3.83
CA GLY A 82 -10.69 42.14 5.18
C GLY A 82 -10.42 41.02 6.16
N SER A 83 -9.69 41.34 7.24
CA SER A 83 -9.10 40.35 8.16
C SER A 83 -10.10 39.37 8.78
N ARG A 84 -11.29 39.82 9.12
CA ARG A 84 -12.35 38.98 9.74
C ARG A 84 -12.94 37.99 8.73
N ALA A 85 -13.19 38.46 7.49
CA ALA A 85 -13.74 37.62 6.43
C ALA A 85 -12.71 36.59 5.96
N ASN A 86 -11.45 36.97 5.88
CA ASN A 86 -10.35 36.05 5.55
C ASN A 86 -10.18 34.97 6.61
N LEU A 87 -10.28 35.31 7.91
CA LEU A 87 -10.23 34.32 8.99
C LEU A 87 -11.42 33.35 8.96
N ALA A 88 -12.62 33.85 8.73
CA ALA A 88 -13.82 33.01 8.60
C ALA A 88 -13.71 32.08 7.38
N GLY A 89 -13.24 32.60 6.25
CA GLY A 89 -12.96 31.81 5.04
C GLY A 89 -11.90 30.76 5.26
N ALA A 90 -10.83 31.09 5.97
CA ALA A 90 -9.78 30.12 6.32
C ALA A 90 -10.32 28.99 7.21
N ALA A 91 -11.11 29.31 8.22
CA ALA A 91 -11.69 28.32 9.11
C ALA A 91 -12.67 27.37 8.37
N ALA A 92 -13.58 27.95 7.58
CA ALA A 92 -14.51 27.15 6.78
C ALA A 92 -13.78 26.29 5.73
N GLY A 93 -12.80 26.85 5.04
CA GLY A 93 -11.97 26.15 4.06
C GLY A 93 -11.14 25.03 4.69
N ALA A 94 -10.60 25.24 5.90
CA ALA A 94 -9.86 24.20 6.61
C ALA A 94 -10.76 23.00 6.97
N VAL A 95 -11.98 23.24 7.46
CA VAL A 95 -12.92 22.16 7.79
C VAL A 95 -13.34 21.39 6.54
N LEU A 96 -13.74 22.08 5.48
CA LEU A 96 -14.13 21.43 4.23
C LEU A 96 -12.96 20.68 3.60
N GLY A 97 -11.79 21.29 3.58
CA GLY A 97 -10.56 20.68 3.05
C GLY A 97 -10.14 19.46 3.83
N ALA A 98 -10.26 19.47 5.16
CA ALA A 98 -9.98 18.30 6.00
C ALA A 98 -10.89 17.12 5.66
N VAL A 99 -12.21 17.35 5.54
CA VAL A 99 -13.18 16.29 5.20
C VAL A 99 -12.89 15.72 3.80
N LEU A 100 -12.70 16.60 2.80
CA LEU A 100 -12.42 16.16 1.43
C LEU A 100 -11.07 15.44 1.35
N GLY A 101 -10.07 15.88 2.09
CA GLY A 101 -8.74 15.26 2.16
C GLY A 101 -8.79 13.86 2.75
N THR A 102 -9.55 13.64 3.82
CA THR A 102 -9.76 12.31 4.40
C THR A 102 -10.41 11.36 3.41
N MET A 103 -11.48 11.83 2.75
CA MET A 103 -12.17 11.01 1.73
C MET A 103 -11.25 10.66 0.55
N ALA A 104 -10.42 11.61 0.13
CA ALA A 104 -9.43 11.39 -0.93
C ALA A 104 -8.37 10.39 -0.51
N GLU A 105 -7.83 10.49 0.72
CA GLU A 105 -6.84 9.54 1.25
C GLU A 105 -7.37 8.11 1.20
N GLY A 106 -8.58 7.87 1.72
CA GLY A 106 -9.19 6.54 1.73
C GLY A 106 -9.32 5.94 0.33
N ARG A 107 -9.72 6.75 -0.66
CA ARG A 107 -9.85 6.27 -2.06
C ARG A 107 -8.51 6.06 -2.75
N LEU A 108 -7.54 6.92 -2.50
CA LEU A 108 -6.21 6.83 -3.11
C LEU A 108 -5.38 5.66 -2.56
N THR A 109 -5.68 5.24 -1.33
CA THR A 109 -5.00 4.13 -0.66
C THR A 109 -5.77 2.81 -0.73
N GLU A 110 -7.01 2.81 -1.28
CA GLU A 110 -7.75 1.58 -1.59
C GLU A 110 -6.99 0.77 -2.64
N ALA A 111 -6.91 -0.53 -2.42
CA ALA A 111 -6.18 -1.38 -3.33
C ALA A 111 -6.94 -2.68 -3.64
N ASN A 112 -6.77 -3.17 -4.86
CA ASN A 112 -7.27 -4.48 -5.26
C ASN A 112 -6.30 -5.56 -4.79
N ALA A 113 -6.83 -6.63 -4.24
CA ALA A 113 -6.09 -7.79 -3.79
C ALA A 113 -6.83 -9.08 -4.17
N ILE A 114 -6.17 -10.20 -4.00
CA ILE A 114 -6.77 -11.52 -4.15
C ILE A 114 -6.81 -12.19 -2.78
N GLU A 115 -7.96 -12.74 -2.43
CA GLU A 115 -8.09 -13.67 -1.33
C GLU A 115 -7.85 -15.08 -1.86
N PHE A 116 -6.82 -15.70 -1.36
CA PHE A 116 -6.44 -17.07 -1.68
C PHE A 116 -6.93 -18.01 -0.58
N THR A 117 -7.75 -18.96 -0.93
CA THR A 117 -8.08 -20.09 -0.03
C THR A 117 -7.09 -21.22 -0.29
N VAL A 118 -6.28 -21.55 0.71
CA VAL A 118 -5.21 -22.54 0.59
C VAL A 118 -5.45 -23.68 1.57
N ARG A 119 -5.38 -24.92 1.07
CA ARG A 119 -5.32 -26.11 1.90
C ARG A 119 -3.86 -26.47 2.15
N GLU A 120 -3.48 -26.48 3.40
CA GLU A 120 -2.16 -26.92 3.82
C GLU A 120 -2.02 -28.44 3.75
N ASP A 121 -0.80 -28.92 3.62
CA ASP A 121 -0.51 -30.36 3.67
C ASP A 121 -0.82 -30.98 5.05
N SER A 122 -0.89 -30.14 6.10
CA SER A 122 -1.39 -30.53 7.43
C SER A 122 -2.89 -30.81 7.48
N GLY A 123 -3.64 -30.49 6.42
CA GLY A 123 -5.10 -30.60 6.33
C GLY A 123 -5.85 -29.32 6.72
N ALA A 124 -5.20 -28.32 7.29
CA ALA A 124 -5.82 -27.05 7.62
C ALA A 124 -6.15 -26.25 6.34
N THR A 125 -7.24 -25.49 6.40
CA THR A 125 -7.57 -24.54 5.32
C THR A 125 -7.48 -23.13 5.87
N ILE A 126 -6.77 -22.27 5.16
CA ILE A 126 -6.55 -20.85 5.53
C ILE A 126 -6.95 -19.94 4.38
N ALA A 127 -7.30 -18.70 4.70
CA ALA A 127 -7.46 -17.63 3.72
C ALA A 127 -6.37 -16.58 3.91
N VAL A 128 -5.76 -16.14 2.82
CA VAL A 128 -4.71 -15.11 2.81
C VAL A 128 -5.06 -14.07 1.76
N VAL A 129 -5.07 -12.80 2.16
CA VAL A 129 -5.31 -11.66 1.27
C VAL A 129 -3.99 -10.99 0.94
N GLN A 130 -3.62 -10.99 -0.33
CA GLN A 130 -2.40 -10.32 -0.83
C GLN A 130 -2.55 -9.95 -2.31
N ALA A 131 -1.64 -9.14 -2.83
CA ALA A 131 -1.51 -8.92 -4.26
C ALA A 131 -1.03 -10.21 -4.96
N ASN A 132 -1.56 -10.48 -6.15
CA ASN A 132 -1.11 -11.61 -6.97
C ASN A 132 0.00 -11.19 -7.93
N ASP A 133 1.11 -10.73 -7.39
CA ASP A 133 2.29 -10.27 -8.14
C ASP A 133 3.05 -11.41 -8.84
N GLN A 134 2.87 -12.64 -8.36
CA GLN A 134 3.49 -13.82 -8.94
C GLN A 134 2.61 -14.54 -9.98
N GLY A 135 1.38 -14.07 -10.21
CA GLY A 135 0.45 -14.71 -11.13
C GLY A 135 0.08 -16.13 -10.71
N LEU A 136 -0.12 -16.35 -9.41
CA LEU A 136 -0.55 -17.64 -8.86
C LEU A 136 -1.94 -18.00 -9.38
N LYS A 137 -2.20 -19.30 -9.50
CA LYS A 137 -3.45 -19.85 -10.04
C LYS A 137 -4.05 -20.89 -9.09
N GLU A 138 -5.35 -21.14 -9.25
CA GLU A 138 -6.03 -22.23 -8.57
C GLU A 138 -5.39 -23.59 -8.92
N GLY A 139 -5.29 -24.47 -7.95
CA GLY A 139 -4.61 -25.76 -8.05
C GLY A 139 -3.08 -25.70 -7.94
N GLU A 140 -2.49 -24.51 -7.89
CA GLU A 140 -1.03 -24.37 -7.81
C GLU A 140 -0.51 -24.65 -6.40
N ARG A 141 0.69 -25.26 -6.34
CA ARG A 141 1.41 -25.50 -5.10
C ARG A 141 2.11 -24.25 -4.62
N VAL A 142 1.94 -23.94 -3.35
CA VAL A 142 2.49 -22.73 -2.72
C VAL A 142 3.17 -23.02 -1.40
N ALA A 143 4.15 -22.21 -1.06
CA ALA A 143 4.71 -22.12 0.27
C ALA A 143 4.03 -20.99 1.04
N ILE A 144 3.64 -21.27 2.27
CA ILE A 144 3.00 -20.34 3.19
C ILE A 144 4.04 -19.91 4.21
N LEU A 145 4.42 -18.65 4.15
CA LEU A 145 5.41 -18.07 5.05
C LEU A 145 4.68 -17.37 6.21
N ARG A 146 4.91 -17.84 7.41
CA ARG A 146 4.36 -17.28 8.66
C ARG A 146 5.43 -16.57 9.46
N GLY A 147 5.26 -15.27 9.59
CA GLY A 147 6.04 -14.38 10.42
C GLY A 147 5.11 -13.32 11.03
N ASN A 148 5.52 -12.08 11.05
CA ASN A 148 4.66 -10.95 11.44
C ASN A 148 3.44 -10.79 10.52
N GLN A 149 3.56 -11.28 9.30
CA GLN A 149 2.50 -11.35 8.30
C GLN A 149 2.54 -12.71 7.64
N VAL A 150 1.36 -13.22 7.27
CA VAL A 150 1.25 -14.45 6.49
C VAL A 150 1.29 -14.08 5.01
N ARG A 151 2.10 -14.79 4.25
CA ARG A 151 2.22 -14.65 2.79
C ARG A 151 2.23 -16.00 2.13
N ILE A 152 1.77 -16.02 0.89
CA ILE A 152 1.94 -17.18 0.02
C ILE A 152 2.84 -16.79 -1.15
N VAL A 153 3.73 -17.71 -1.48
CA VAL A 153 4.63 -17.60 -2.64
C VAL A 153 4.57 -18.91 -3.41
N ARG A 154 4.92 -18.87 -4.67
CA ARG A 154 5.04 -20.09 -5.46
C ARG A 154 6.00 -21.07 -4.77
N ASP A 155 5.60 -22.31 -4.58
CA ASP A 155 6.52 -23.35 -4.12
C ASP A 155 7.54 -23.58 -5.24
N ALA A 156 8.73 -23.00 -5.08
CA ALA A 156 9.85 -23.38 -5.91
C ALA A 156 10.22 -24.81 -5.49
N ALA A 157 9.66 -25.81 -6.17
CA ALA A 157 10.17 -27.16 -6.04
C ALA A 157 11.71 -27.08 -6.18
N PRO A 158 12.47 -27.74 -5.30
CA PRO A 158 13.91 -27.89 -5.56
C PRO A 158 14.00 -28.41 -6.98
N ALA A 159 14.82 -27.78 -7.81
CA ALA A 159 15.12 -28.31 -9.11
C ALA A 159 15.64 -29.74 -8.88
N GLU A 160 14.81 -30.74 -9.16
CA GLU A 160 15.24 -32.13 -9.21
C GLU A 160 16.27 -32.23 -10.32
N GLY A 161 17.55 -32.13 -9.97
CA GLY A 161 18.62 -32.14 -10.95
C GLY A 161 19.93 -31.50 -10.48
N GLY A 162 20.25 -31.60 -9.21
CA GLY A 162 21.57 -31.28 -8.70
C GLY A 162 22.29 -32.58 -8.39
N GLY A 163 22.96 -33.17 -9.39
CA GLY A 163 23.76 -34.38 -9.21
C GLY A 163 24.67 -34.27 -8.00
N THR A 164 24.68 -35.32 -7.23
CA THR A 164 25.65 -35.59 -6.17
C THR A 164 27.06 -35.23 -6.66
N PRO A 165 27.79 -34.33 -5.98
CA PRO A 165 29.17 -34.10 -6.35
C PRO A 165 29.96 -35.41 -6.08
N THR A 166 30.41 -36.06 -7.15
CA THR A 166 31.35 -37.20 -7.06
C THR A 166 32.59 -36.72 -6.37
N PRO A 167 33.05 -37.35 -5.27
CA PRO A 167 34.33 -37.01 -4.67
C PRO A 167 35.44 -37.35 -5.65
N LYS A 168 36.21 -36.35 -6.06
CA LYS A 168 37.47 -36.57 -6.78
C LYS A 168 38.46 -37.21 -5.81
N THR A 169 38.68 -38.49 -5.99
CA THR A 169 39.82 -39.20 -5.38
C THR A 169 41.10 -38.77 -6.12
N SER A 170 42.01 -38.17 -5.41
CA SER A 170 43.43 -38.00 -5.82
C SER A 170 44.24 -39.12 -5.23
#